data_00197de1bf0ccab225b142428a20861f
#
_entry.id   00197de1bf0ccab225b142428a20861f
#
_cell.length_a   1.000
_cell.length_b   1.000
_cell.length_c   1.000
_cell.angle_alpha   90.00
_cell.angle_beta   90.00
_cell.angle_gamma   90.00
#
_symmetry.space_group_name_H-M   'P 1'
#
loop_
_entity.id
_entity.type
_entity.pdbx_description
1 polymer ?
#
loop_
_entity_poly.entity_id
_entity_poly.type
_entity_poly.pdbx_seq_one_letter_code
_entity_poly.pdbx_strand_id
1 'polypeptide(L)'
;MTLIKSISGIRGTIGGPTGDTLNPLDIVKFTTAYAQFIGGKKIVVGRDGRISGQMVRNVVVGTLMGMGYDVIDIGYATTPTTELAVRMSGADGGIIITASHNPRQWNALKLLNREGEFLTAADGAEVLRLAEKEGFNYAEVDKLGSCTIDDTYNKRHIDAVLNLKLVDIEAIKKRKFRVCADTINSVGGIILPDLFRSLGVEFEILNGECTGDFAHNPEPLEKNLHGIMDKMKQGGFDLGIVVDPDVDRLAFICEDGTMFGEEYTLVSVADYVLSHTPGNTVSNLSSTRALRDVTKQHGGQYTAAAVGEVNVTTKMKEVGAVIGGEGNGGVIYPESHYGRDALVGIALFLSSLAQKGCTASELRRTFPDYQIAKNRIDLTPETDVDAILVKVKEMFAKDISATVNDIDGVKIDFPDRWVHLRKSNTEPIIRVYSEASTMELADDLGKQLMQVVYDMQ
;
A
#
# COMPACT_ATOMS: atom_id res chain seq x y z
N MET A 1 4.76 -23.24 4.12
CA MET A 1 5.55 -22.63 3.02
C MET A 1 4.54 -22.24 1.97
N THR A 2 4.71 -21.11 1.33
CA THR A 2 3.62 -20.56 0.51
C THR A 2 4.18 -19.78 -0.67
N LEU A 3 3.76 -20.14 -1.87
CA LEU A 3 3.90 -19.35 -3.10
C LEU A 3 2.52 -18.85 -3.53
N ILE A 4 2.36 -17.54 -3.55
CA ILE A 4 1.12 -16.87 -3.95
C ILE A 4 1.37 -16.19 -5.28
N LYS A 5 0.60 -16.57 -6.28
CA LYS A 5 0.59 -16.00 -7.61
C LYS A 5 -0.65 -15.12 -7.70
N SER A 6 -0.48 -13.82 -7.63
CA SER A 6 -1.60 -12.87 -7.62
C SER A 6 -1.39 -11.74 -8.62
N ILE A 7 -2.43 -10.97 -8.84
CA ILE A 7 -2.43 -9.75 -9.68
C ILE A 7 -1.35 -8.77 -9.20
N SER A 8 -1.15 -8.67 -7.88
CA SER A 8 -0.16 -7.75 -7.28
C SER A 8 1.28 -8.29 -7.30
N GLY A 9 1.54 -9.36 -8.05
CA GLY A 9 2.85 -9.97 -8.20
C GLY A 9 2.97 -11.37 -7.62
N ILE A 10 4.20 -11.90 -7.68
CA ILE A 10 4.56 -13.25 -7.25
C ILE A 10 5.22 -13.14 -5.88
N ARG A 11 4.56 -13.70 -4.86
CA ARG A 11 4.96 -13.56 -3.47
C ARG A 11 5.14 -14.93 -2.82
N GLY A 12 6.17 -15.09 -2.00
CA GLY A 12 6.35 -16.34 -1.26
C GLY A 12 7.36 -16.24 -0.12
N THR A 13 7.37 -17.29 0.70
CA THR A 13 8.45 -17.49 1.67
C THR A 13 9.72 -17.92 0.93
N ILE A 14 10.86 -17.37 1.34
CA ILE A 14 12.15 -17.67 0.70
C ILE A 14 12.68 -19.04 1.15
N GLY A 15 13.13 -19.83 0.18
CA GLY A 15 13.69 -21.19 0.41
C GLY A 15 12.60 -22.26 0.42
N GLY A 16 13.02 -23.53 0.37
CA GLY A 16 12.14 -24.68 0.31
C GLY A 16 11.93 -25.25 -1.11
N PRO A 17 10.95 -26.16 -1.30
CA PRO A 17 10.72 -26.82 -2.59
C PRO A 17 10.30 -25.86 -3.70
N THR A 18 10.71 -26.16 -4.93
CA THR A 18 10.30 -25.44 -6.14
C THR A 18 8.79 -25.54 -6.36
N GLY A 19 8.16 -24.41 -6.65
CA GLY A 19 6.72 -24.34 -6.88
C GLY A 19 5.88 -24.11 -5.60
N ASP A 20 6.43 -24.39 -4.41
CA ASP A 20 5.75 -24.19 -3.13
C ASP A 20 6.18 -22.91 -2.41
N THR A 21 7.30 -22.32 -2.81
CA THR A 21 7.93 -21.16 -2.19
C THR A 21 8.59 -20.30 -3.25
N LEU A 22 9.01 -19.09 -2.90
CA LEU A 22 9.76 -18.22 -3.80
C LEU A 22 11.25 -18.58 -3.72
N ASN A 23 11.72 -19.41 -4.63
CA ASN A 23 13.11 -19.85 -4.74
C ASN A 23 13.76 -19.35 -6.05
N PRO A 24 15.08 -19.52 -6.26
CA PRO A 24 15.75 -18.99 -7.46
C PRO A 24 15.15 -19.44 -8.78
N LEU A 25 14.66 -20.68 -8.90
CA LEU A 25 14.06 -21.18 -10.15
C LEU A 25 12.70 -20.50 -10.43
N ASP A 26 11.89 -20.30 -9.38
CA ASP A 26 10.63 -19.56 -9.51
C ASP A 26 10.91 -18.10 -9.88
N ILE A 27 11.94 -17.47 -9.30
CA ILE A 27 12.33 -16.09 -9.63
C ILE A 27 12.72 -15.99 -11.10
N VAL A 28 13.57 -16.90 -11.62
CA VAL A 28 13.92 -16.96 -13.07
C VAL A 28 12.65 -17.12 -13.91
N LYS A 29 11.81 -18.08 -13.59
CA LYS A 29 10.58 -18.41 -14.33
C LYS A 29 9.67 -17.18 -14.47
N PHE A 30 9.32 -16.52 -13.37
CA PHE A 30 8.39 -15.39 -13.38
C PHE A 30 9.01 -14.11 -13.93
N THR A 31 10.32 -13.88 -13.71
CA THR A 31 11.05 -12.76 -14.32
C THR A 31 11.10 -12.91 -15.84
N THR A 32 11.36 -14.12 -16.35
CA THR A 32 11.37 -14.41 -17.79
C THR A 32 9.99 -14.21 -18.41
N ALA A 33 8.94 -14.73 -17.75
CA ALA A 33 7.56 -14.56 -18.21
C ALA A 33 7.15 -13.07 -18.26
N TYR A 34 7.51 -12.31 -17.23
CA TYR A 34 7.26 -10.88 -17.20
C TYR A 34 8.04 -10.15 -18.32
N ALA A 35 9.32 -10.45 -18.52
CA ALA A 35 10.11 -9.86 -19.59
C ALA A 35 9.50 -10.14 -20.97
N GLN A 36 9.02 -11.36 -21.20
CA GLN A 36 8.33 -11.72 -22.45
C GLN A 36 6.99 -10.98 -22.61
N PHE A 37 6.24 -10.78 -21.53
CA PHE A 37 4.97 -10.06 -21.53
C PHE A 37 5.14 -8.58 -21.80
N ILE A 38 6.06 -7.92 -21.06
CA ILE A 38 6.18 -6.46 -21.10
C ILE A 38 6.72 -5.96 -22.44
N GLY A 39 7.56 -6.76 -23.09
CA GLY A 39 8.25 -6.34 -24.32
C GLY A 39 9.21 -5.16 -24.07
N GLY A 40 9.79 -4.64 -25.16
CA GLY A 40 10.71 -3.50 -25.07
C GLY A 40 12.15 -3.90 -24.77
N LYS A 41 12.91 -3.02 -24.11
CA LYS A 41 14.34 -3.24 -23.86
C LYS A 41 14.86 -2.76 -22.52
N LYS A 42 14.09 -1.95 -21.77
CA LYS A 42 14.58 -1.29 -20.56
C LYS A 42 13.66 -1.58 -19.37
N ILE A 43 14.20 -2.11 -18.29
CA ILE A 43 13.49 -2.42 -17.06
C ILE A 43 14.18 -1.76 -15.87
N VAL A 44 13.39 -1.13 -14.99
CA VAL A 44 13.86 -0.65 -13.68
C VAL A 44 13.75 -1.76 -12.65
N VAL A 45 14.74 -1.90 -11.77
CA VAL A 45 14.71 -2.81 -10.63
C VAL A 45 15.04 -2.06 -9.35
N GLY A 46 14.11 -2.06 -8.39
CA GLY A 46 14.31 -1.52 -7.05
C GLY A 46 14.00 -2.57 -5.98
N ARG A 47 14.48 -2.38 -4.75
CA ARG A 47 14.20 -3.30 -3.64
C ARG A 47 14.11 -2.62 -2.28
N ASP A 48 13.35 -3.22 -1.38
CA ASP A 48 13.35 -2.85 0.03
C ASP A 48 14.57 -3.41 0.83
N GLY A 49 14.55 -3.21 2.15
CA GLY A 49 15.63 -3.63 3.04
C GLY A 49 15.71 -5.14 3.32
N ARG A 50 14.78 -5.97 2.83
CA ARG A 50 14.68 -7.40 3.17
C ARG A 50 16.00 -8.13 2.99
N ILE A 51 16.34 -9.01 3.96
CA ILE A 51 17.57 -9.80 3.99
C ILE A 51 17.76 -10.60 2.69
N SER A 52 16.70 -11.17 2.15
CA SER A 52 16.72 -11.93 0.90
C SER A 52 16.83 -11.05 -0.37
N GLY A 53 16.70 -9.73 -0.24
CA GLY A 53 16.61 -8.81 -1.37
C GLY A 53 17.81 -8.87 -2.31
N GLN A 54 19.02 -8.97 -1.77
CA GLN A 54 20.24 -9.07 -2.59
C GLN A 54 20.27 -10.33 -3.46
N MET A 55 19.91 -11.48 -2.89
CA MET A 55 19.85 -12.75 -3.64
C MET A 55 18.80 -12.66 -4.74
N VAL A 56 17.58 -12.21 -4.42
CA VAL A 56 16.49 -12.07 -5.40
C VAL A 56 16.87 -11.10 -6.51
N ARG A 57 17.44 -9.93 -6.16
CA ARG A 57 17.94 -8.94 -7.13
C ARG A 57 18.96 -9.53 -8.10
N ASN A 58 19.92 -10.30 -7.62
CA ASN A 58 20.95 -10.90 -8.50
C ASN A 58 20.32 -11.85 -9.53
N VAL A 59 19.34 -12.65 -9.13
CA VAL A 59 18.63 -13.56 -10.03
C VAL A 59 17.77 -12.77 -11.03
N VAL A 60 17.02 -11.77 -10.58
CA VAL A 60 16.16 -10.92 -11.43
C VAL A 60 17.02 -10.21 -12.49
N VAL A 61 18.08 -9.50 -12.07
CA VAL A 61 18.93 -8.72 -12.99
C VAL A 61 19.61 -9.63 -14.00
N GLY A 62 20.22 -10.75 -13.56
CA GLY A 62 20.85 -11.71 -14.46
C GLY A 62 19.87 -12.30 -15.48
N THR A 63 18.65 -12.61 -15.05
CA THR A 63 17.60 -13.14 -15.93
C THR A 63 17.18 -12.10 -16.98
N LEU A 64 16.94 -10.84 -16.58
CA LEU A 64 16.59 -9.76 -17.50
C LEU A 64 17.70 -9.51 -18.55
N MET A 65 18.97 -9.46 -18.11
CA MET A 65 20.11 -9.34 -19.02
C MET A 65 20.17 -10.51 -20.00
N GLY A 66 19.93 -11.74 -19.52
CA GLY A 66 19.84 -12.94 -20.34
C GLY A 66 18.69 -12.92 -21.33
N MET A 67 17.61 -12.16 -21.06
CA MET A 67 16.52 -11.91 -21.98
C MET A 67 16.77 -10.74 -22.95
N GLY A 68 17.93 -10.07 -22.86
CA GLY A 68 18.32 -8.96 -23.73
C GLY A 68 17.80 -7.59 -23.28
N TYR A 69 17.44 -7.45 -22.00
CA TYR A 69 16.99 -6.17 -21.42
C TYR A 69 18.11 -5.41 -20.75
N ASP A 70 18.19 -4.11 -21.01
CA ASP A 70 18.97 -3.18 -20.23
C ASP A 70 18.28 -2.88 -18.91
N VAL A 71 18.98 -3.13 -17.81
CA VAL A 71 18.46 -2.96 -16.46
C VAL A 71 18.99 -1.66 -15.86
N ILE A 72 18.09 -0.83 -15.35
CA ILE A 72 18.41 0.26 -14.44
C ILE A 72 18.18 -0.26 -13.03
N ASP A 73 19.24 -0.61 -12.32
CA ASP A 73 19.19 -1.01 -10.93
C ASP A 73 19.30 0.22 -10.04
N ILE A 74 18.19 0.56 -9.37
CA ILE A 74 18.12 1.71 -8.48
C ILE A 74 18.45 1.37 -7.02
N GLY A 75 18.85 0.14 -6.75
CA GLY A 75 19.29 -0.31 -5.43
C GLY A 75 18.20 -0.33 -4.37
N TYR A 76 18.50 0.17 -3.18
CA TYR A 76 17.52 0.38 -2.11
C TYR A 76 16.59 1.52 -2.48
N ALA A 77 15.33 1.19 -2.69
CA ALA A 77 14.30 2.14 -3.09
C ALA A 77 12.94 1.74 -2.51
N THR A 78 12.08 2.73 -2.35
CA THR A 78 10.68 2.50 -1.96
C THR A 78 9.88 1.98 -3.16
N THR A 79 8.70 1.41 -2.89
CA THR A 79 7.73 1.08 -3.95
C THR A 79 7.43 2.32 -4.80
N PRO A 80 6.98 3.48 -4.25
CA PRO A 80 6.72 4.66 -5.06
C PRO A 80 7.96 5.23 -5.77
N THR A 81 9.16 5.14 -5.19
CA THR A 81 10.38 5.54 -5.90
C THR A 81 10.60 4.71 -7.16
N THR A 82 10.35 3.39 -7.09
CA THR A 82 10.52 2.50 -8.25
C THR A 82 9.47 2.77 -9.32
N GLU A 83 8.23 3.02 -8.94
CA GLU A 83 7.13 3.42 -9.83
C GLU A 83 7.48 4.71 -10.60
N LEU A 84 7.93 5.73 -9.87
CA LEU A 84 8.38 6.99 -10.47
C LEU A 84 9.62 6.79 -11.36
N ALA A 85 10.57 5.94 -10.98
CA ALA A 85 11.76 5.67 -11.75
C ALA A 85 11.44 5.07 -13.13
N VAL A 86 10.44 4.19 -13.24
CA VAL A 86 9.98 3.68 -14.54
C VAL A 86 9.54 4.83 -15.44
N ARG A 87 8.69 5.74 -14.96
CA ARG A 87 8.22 6.91 -15.72
C ARG A 87 9.35 7.87 -16.07
N MET A 88 10.20 8.22 -15.09
CA MET A 88 11.28 9.21 -15.26
C MET A 88 12.38 8.73 -16.23
N SER A 89 12.63 7.42 -16.28
CA SER A 89 13.63 6.84 -17.17
C SER A 89 13.10 6.47 -18.55
N GLY A 90 11.77 6.52 -18.74
CA GLY A 90 11.12 6.01 -19.94
C GLY A 90 11.37 4.51 -20.14
N ALA A 91 11.43 3.73 -19.05
CA ALA A 91 11.56 2.28 -19.12
C ALA A 91 10.25 1.63 -19.56
N ASP A 92 10.33 0.42 -20.12
CA ASP A 92 9.16 -0.32 -20.58
C ASP A 92 8.37 -0.95 -19.44
N GLY A 93 9.00 -1.07 -18.26
CA GLY A 93 8.39 -1.58 -17.04
C GLY A 93 9.35 -1.59 -15.86
N GLY A 94 8.94 -2.21 -14.76
CA GLY A 94 9.77 -2.31 -13.57
C GLY A 94 9.45 -3.53 -12.72
N ILE A 95 10.40 -3.92 -11.88
CA ILE A 95 10.24 -4.94 -10.86
C ILE A 95 10.64 -4.36 -9.51
N ILE A 96 9.72 -4.40 -8.54
CA ILE A 96 10.00 -4.05 -7.17
C ILE A 96 10.15 -5.34 -6.37
N ILE A 97 11.29 -5.51 -5.72
CA ILE A 97 11.61 -6.68 -4.90
C ILE A 97 11.26 -6.35 -3.45
N THR A 98 10.02 -6.66 -3.07
CA THR A 98 9.47 -6.42 -1.74
C THR A 98 8.22 -7.24 -1.49
N ALA A 99 8.01 -7.67 -0.26
CA ALA A 99 6.73 -8.26 0.18
C ALA A 99 5.95 -7.32 1.10
N SER A 100 6.19 -5.99 1.02
CA SER A 100 5.53 -4.96 1.84
C SER A 100 5.53 -5.33 3.33
N HIS A 101 4.39 -5.35 3.98
CA HIS A 101 4.19 -5.65 5.40
C HIS A 101 4.25 -7.14 5.79
N ASN A 102 4.53 -8.06 4.86
CA ASN A 102 4.73 -9.46 5.23
C ASN A 102 5.98 -9.64 6.10
N PRO A 103 6.02 -10.66 6.99
CA PRO A 103 7.17 -10.93 7.84
C PRO A 103 8.48 -11.15 7.06
N ARG A 104 9.61 -11.10 7.73
CA ARG A 104 10.97 -11.06 7.14
C ARG A 104 11.33 -12.23 6.24
N GLN A 105 10.72 -13.40 6.44
CA GLN A 105 10.94 -14.60 5.63
C GLN A 105 10.27 -14.55 4.25
N TRP A 106 9.42 -13.56 3.99
CA TRP A 106 8.75 -13.35 2.72
C TRP A 106 9.55 -12.43 1.80
N ASN A 107 9.40 -12.63 0.49
CA ASN A 107 9.73 -11.66 -0.53
C ASN A 107 8.76 -11.78 -1.71
N ALA A 108 8.83 -10.83 -2.64
CA ALA A 108 7.99 -10.87 -3.83
C ALA A 108 8.64 -10.14 -5.02
N LEU A 109 8.11 -10.42 -6.19
CA LEU A 109 8.30 -9.65 -7.42
C LEU A 109 7.00 -8.90 -7.67
N LYS A 110 6.95 -7.61 -7.38
CA LYS A 110 5.85 -6.72 -7.78
C LYS A 110 6.17 -6.18 -9.18
N LEU A 111 5.26 -6.34 -10.12
CA LEU A 111 5.48 -6.10 -11.54
C LEU A 111 4.79 -4.82 -11.99
N LEU A 112 5.52 -3.93 -12.66
CA LEU A 112 5.03 -2.63 -13.14
C LEU A 112 4.94 -2.59 -14.66
N ASN A 113 3.96 -1.85 -15.16
CA ASN A 113 3.84 -1.47 -16.56
C ASN A 113 4.72 -0.23 -16.88
N ARG A 114 4.68 0.26 -18.11
CA ARG A 114 5.47 1.43 -18.56
C ARG A 114 5.06 2.76 -17.93
N GLU A 115 3.86 2.84 -17.38
CA GLU A 115 3.38 3.98 -16.61
C GLU A 115 3.88 3.98 -15.17
N GLY A 116 4.62 2.93 -14.75
CA GLY A 116 5.08 2.74 -13.37
C GLY A 116 3.95 2.29 -12.44
N GLU A 117 2.91 1.67 -12.96
CA GLU A 117 1.77 1.17 -12.19
C GLU A 117 1.78 -0.35 -12.14
N PHE A 118 1.17 -0.93 -11.11
CA PHE A 118 1.03 -2.39 -11.05
C PHE A 118 0.22 -2.93 -12.24
N LEU A 119 0.57 -4.15 -12.66
CA LEU A 119 -0.15 -4.85 -13.70
C LEU A 119 -1.62 -5.05 -13.33
N THR A 120 -2.50 -4.95 -14.31
CA THR A 120 -3.92 -5.28 -14.16
C THR A 120 -4.13 -6.78 -13.93
N ALA A 121 -5.35 -7.18 -13.54
CA ALA A 121 -5.72 -8.59 -13.40
C ALA A 121 -5.48 -9.38 -14.70
N ALA A 122 -5.82 -8.80 -15.84
CA ALA A 122 -5.64 -9.41 -17.15
C ALA A 122 -4.15 -9.58 -17.50
N ASP A 123 -3.34 -8.54 -17.23
CA ASP A 123 -1.90 -8.59 -17.47
C ASP A 123 -1.20 -9.61 -16.57
N GLY A 124 -1.57 -9.66 -15.29
CA GLY A 124 -1.04 -10.65 -14.34
C GLY A 124 -1.40 -12.08 -14.75
N ALA A 125 -2.63 -12.31 -15.21
CA ALA A 125 -3.05 -13.62 -15.72
C ALA A 125 -2.24 -14.04 -16.95
N GLU A 126 -1.92 -13.09 -17.86
CA GLU A 126 -1.09 -13.39 -19.02
C GLU A 126 0.36 -13.71 -18.64
N VAL A 127 0.96 -12.99 -17.67
CA VAL A 127 2.28 -13.35 -17.14
C VAL A 127 2.28 -14.76 -16.54
N LEU A 128 1.26 -15.13 -15.78
CA LEU A 128 1.13 -16.49 -15.22
C LEU A 128 0.99 -17.54 -16.32
N ARG A 129 0.18 -17.29 -17.34
CA ARG A 129 0.02 -18.19 -18.49
C ARG A 129 1.34 -18.40 -19.24
N LEU A 130 2.12 -17.35 -19.44
CA LEU A 130 3.45 -17.43 -20.05
C LEU A 130 4.41 -18.25 -19.18
N ALA A 131 4.37 -18.04 -17.86
CA ALA A 131 5.19 -18.81 -16.92
C ALA A 131 4.87 -20.31 -16.94
N GLU A 132 3.62 -20.69 -17.13
CA GLU A 132 3.21 -22.10 -17.19
C GLU A 132 3.56 -22.78 -18.52
N LYS A 133 3.56 -22.02 -19.62
CA LYS A 133 3.78 -22.56 -20.95
C LYS A 133 5.21 -23.07 -21.16
N GLU A 134 6.19 -22.51 -20.44
CA GLU A 134 7.64 -22.75 -20.65
C GLU A 134 8.08 -22.53 -22.13
N GLY A 135 9.31 -22.82 -22.46
CA GLY A 135 9.79 -22.63 -23.84
C GLY A 135 10.22 -21.20 -24.13
N PHE A 136 10.91 -20.57 -23.18
CA PHE A 136 11.47 -19.25 -23.33
C PHE A 136 12.69 -19.22 -24.24
N ASN A 137 12.85 -18.14 -25.00
CA ASN A 137 14.05 -17.87 -25.79
C ASN A 137 14.89 -16.79 -25.08
N TYR A 138 16.12 -17.13 -24.79
CA TYR A 138 17.10 -16.18 -24.23
C TYR A 138 17.94 -15.55 -25.34
N ALA A 139 18.53 -14.39 -25.06
CA ALA A 139 19.35 -13.65 -25.99
C ALA A 139 20.67 -14.39 -26.29
N GLU A 140 21.10 -14.32 -27.54
CA GLU A 140 22.47 -14.73 -27.94
C GLU A 140 23.52 -13.75 -27.35
N VAL A 141 24.78 -14.16 -27.26
CA VAL A 141 25.84 -13.42 -26.59
C VAL A 141 25.96 -11.95 -27.05
N ASP A 142 25.77 -11.68 -28.33
CA ASP A 142 25.84 -10.33 -28.89
C ASP A 142 24.57 -9.47 -28.66
N LYS A 143 23.55 -10.06 -28.07
CA LYS A 143 22.24 -9.43 -27.78
C LYS A 143 21.90 -9.39 -26.29
N LEU A 144 22.87 -9.79 -25.45
CA LEU A 144 22.69 -9.70 -24.00
C LEU A 144 22.45 -8.24 -23.58
N GLY A 145 21.56 -8.04 -22.61
CA GLY A 145 21.35 -6.73 -22.01
C GLY A 145 22.48 -6.33 -21.06
N SER A 146 22.44 -5.09 -20.64
CA SER A 146 23.39 -4.50 -19.69
C SER A 146 22.71 -4.18 -18.34
N CYS A 147 23.51 -3.87 -17.31
CA CYS A 147 23.01 -3.36 -16.05
C CYS A 147 23.73 -2.07 -15.68
N THR A 148 22.98 -1.00 -15.47
CA THR A 148 23.48 0.29 -14.95
C THR A 148 22.93 0.50 -13.56
N ILE A 149 23.80 0.86 -12.60
CA ILE A 149 23.40 1.24 -11.25
C ILE A 149 23.16 2.75 -11.23
N ASP A 150 21.97 3.17 -10.75
CA ASP A 150 21.61 4.59 -10.61
C ASP A 150 20.92 4.80 -9.24
N ASP A 151 21.65 5.24 -8.24
CA ASP A 151 21.18 5.48 -6.87
C ASP A 151 20.55 6.87 -6.68
N THR A 152 20.37 7.65 -7.74
CA THR A 152 19.84 9.02 -7.65
C THR A 152 18.32 9.09 -7.55
N TYR A 153 17.59 7.99 -7.74
CA TYR A 153 16.14 8.02 -7.84
C TYR A 153 15.44 8.34 -6.50
N ASN A 154 16.01 7.97 -5.35
CA ASN A 154 15.48 8.40 -4.06
C ASN A 154 15.46 9.93 -3.94
N LYS A 155 16.55 10.59 -4.37
CA LYS A 155 16.61 12.06 -4.39
C LYS A 155 15.63 12.64 -5.40
N ARG A 156 15.55 12.07 -6.62
CA ARG A 156 14.58 12.54 -7.65
C ARG A 156 13.14 12.42 -7.17
N HIS A 157 12.81 11.37 -6.43
CA HIS A 157 11.49 11.21 -5.83
C HIS A 157 11.21 12.31 -4.79
N ILE A 158 12.16 12.55 -3.86
CA ILE A 158 12.05 13.66 -2.89
C ILE A 158 11.85 14.99 -3.62
N ASP A 159 12.67 15.28 -4.63
CA ASP A 159 12.57 16.51 -5.41
C ASP A 159 11.18 16.63 -6.09
N ALA A 160 10.62 15.53 -6.59
CA ALA A 160 9.28 15.52 -7.16
C ALA A 160 8.20 15.85 -6.12
N VAL A 161 8.28 15.24 -4.93
CA VAL A 161 7.35 15.51 -3.81
C VAL A 161 7.41 16.98 -3.38
N LEU A 162 8.62 17.53 -3.24
CA LEU A 162 8.81 18.93 -2.83
C LEU A 162 8.27 19.94 -3.87
N ASN A 163 8.17 19.54 -5.14
CA ASN A 163 7.64 20.37 -6.21
C ASN A 163 6.10 20.27 -6.38
N LEU A 164 5.41 19.44 -5.61
CA LEU A 164 3.94 19.37 -5.62
C LEU A 164 3.35 20.70 -5.12
N LYS A 165 2.33 21.19 -5.82
CA LYS A 165 1.73 22.52 -5.54
C LYS A 165 1.20 22.68 -4.12
N LEU A 166 0.72 21.60 -3.52
CA LEU A 166 0.14 21.62 -2.18
C LEU A 166 1.16 21.33 -1.06
N VAL A 167 2.43 21.09 -1.38
CA VAL A 167 3.50 20.97 -0.39
C VAL A 167 4.02 22.36 -0.03
N ASP A 168 3.64 22.84 1.15
CA ASP A 168 3.99 24.16 1.64
C ASP A 168 5.25 24.10 2.51
N ILE A 169 6.41 24.05 1.84
CA ILE A 169 7.73 23.94 2.51
C ILE A 169 7.97 25.11 3.46
N GLU A 170 7.55 26.32 3.09
CA GLU A 170 7.80 27.52 3.92
C GLU A 170 6.94 27.50 5.20
N ALA A 171 5.69 27.05 5.12
CA ALA A 171 4.85 26.86 6.29
C ALA A 171 5.40 25.76 7.21
N ILE A 172 5.86 24.65 6.65
CA ILE A 172 6.49 23.54 7.40
C ILE A 172 7.74 24.04 8.13
N LYS A 173 8.66 24.72 7.44
CA LYS A 173 9.89 25.30 8.05
C LYS A 173 9.57 26.30 9.15
N LYS A 174 8.59 27.16 8.93
CA LYS A 174 8.16 28.16 9.94
C LYS A 174 7.60 27.50 11.20
N ARG A 175 6.92 26.35 11.06
CA ARG A 175 6.34 25.60 12.18
C ARG A 175 7.39 24.93 13.06
N LYS A 176 8.58 24.62 12.52
CA LYS A 176 9.70 23.97 13.21
C LYS A 176 9.31 22.62 13.83
N PHE A 177 8.68 21.78 13.04
CA PHE A 177 8.29 20.45 13.52
C PHE A 177 9.48 19.64 14.01
N ARG A 178 9.27 18.90 15.09
CA ARG A 178 10.13 17.83 15.55
C ARG A 178 9.37 16.51 15.50
N VAL A 179 9.84 15.56 14.69
CA VAL A 179 9.17 14.27 14.44
C VAL A 179 9.99 13.09 14.96
N CYS A 180 9.30 12.04 15.37
CA CYS A 180 9.88 10.73 15.60
C CYS A 180 9.40 9.79 14.49
N ALA A 181 10.30 9.12 13.78
CA ALA A 181 9.90 8.23 12.69
C ALA A 181 10.40 6.80 12.92
N ASP A 182 9.50 5.81 12.79
CA ASP A 182 9.85 4.38 12.80
C ASP A 182 9.87 3.85 11.37
N THR A 183 11.02 3.32 10.96
CA THR A 183 11.27 2.88 9.59
C THR A 183 11.53 1.37 9.48
N ILE A 184 11.22 0.64 10.56
CA ILE A 184 11.18 -0.84 10.60
C ILE A 184 12.46 -1.54 10.09
N ASN A 185 13.63 -0.91 10.20
CA ASN A 185 14.90 -1.40 9.67
C ASN A 185 14.84 -1.70 8.15
N SER A 186 14.16 -0.85 7.38
CA SER A 186 14.05 -0.95 5.94
C SER A 186 14.36 0.39 5.24
N VAL A 187 13.97 0.54 3.98
CA VAL A 187 14.36 1.66 3.11
C VAL A 187 13.83 3.02 3.57
N GLY A 188 12.82 3.05 4.44
CA GLY A 188 12.38 4.29 5.12
C GLY A 188 13.53 4.97 5.87
N GLY A 189 14.45 4.20 6.49
CA GLY A 189 15.65 4.71 7.17
C GLY A 189 16.66 5.40 6.24
N ILE A 190 16.60 5.12 4.94
CA ILE A 190 17.44 5.77 3.92
C ILE A 190 16.77 7.04 3.41
N ILE A 191 15.50 6.99 3.04
CA ILE A 191 14.85 8.08 2.29
C ILE A 191 14.25 9.16 3.19
N LEU A 192 13.66 8.81 4.35
CA LEU A 192 12.97 9.79 5.21
C LEU A 192 13.92 10.84 5.82
N PRO A 193 15.16 10.52 6.25
CA PRO A 193 16.08 11.55 6.72
C PRO A 193 16.33 12.67 5.71
N ASP A 194 16.44 12.33 4.43
CA ASP A 194 16.68 13.34 3.38
C ASP A 194 15.40 14.14 3.06
N LEU A 195 14.23 13.50 3.11
CA LEU A 195 12.95 14.20 3.02
C LEU A 195 12.79 15.22 4.16
N PHE A 196 13.03 14.81 5.42
CA PHE A 196 12.89 15.68 6.59
C PHE A 196 13.88 16.85 6.55
N ARG A 197 15.14 16.62 6.18
CA ARG A 197 16.13 17.70 5.97
C ARG A 197 15.64 18.71 4.93
N SER A 198 15.10 18.22 3.83
CA SER A 198 14.62 19.06 2.72
C SER A 198 13.40 19.89 3.13
N LEU A 199 12.53 19.32 3.98
CA LEU A 199 11.37 20.02 4.56
C LEU A 199 11.74 20.93 5.73
N GLY A 200 12.98 20.91 6.25
CA GLY A 200 13.41 21.67 7.41
C GLY A 200 12.80 21.19 8.72
N VAL A 201 12.54 19.89 8.83
CA VAL A 201 11.97 19.21 9.99
C VAL A 201 13.08 18.60 10.84
N GLU A 202 13.06 18.82 12.17
CA GLU A 202 13.90 18.08 13.10
C GLU A 202 13.36 16.67 13.31
N PHE A 203 14.25 15.68 13.37
CA PHE A 203 13.79 14.29 13.44
C PHE A 203 14.68 13.38 14.29
N GLU A 204 14.06 12.35 14.83
CA GLU A 204 14.71 11.16 15.40
C GLU A 204 14.20 9.93 14.65
N ILE A 205 15.10 9.04 14.22
CA ILE A 205 14.72 7.81 13.52
C ILE A 205 14.87 6.63 14.48
N LEU A 206 13.81 5.86 14.61
CA LEU A 206 13.80 4.55 15.24
C LEU A 206 13.92 3.48 14.15
N ASN A 207 14.66 2.41 14.43
CA ASN A 207 14.79 1.26 13.53
C ASN A 207 15.23 1.67 12.10
N GLY A 208 16.28 2.50 11.99
CA GLY A 208 16.72 3.15 10.75
C GLY A 208 17.82 2.45 9.96
N GLU A 209 18.33 1.29 10.37
CA GLU A 209 19.58 0.72 9.84
C GLU A 209 19.45 -0.04 8.49
N CYS A 210 18.28 -0.16 7.93
CA CYS A 210 18.00 -0.86 6.66
C CYS A 210 18.63 -2.28 6.57
N THR A 211 18.60 -3.02 7.67
CA THR A 211 19.15 -4.39 7.77
C THR A 211 18.18 -5.46 7.27
N GLY A 212 16.89 -5.13 7.16
CA GLY A 212 15.81 -6.08 6.87
C GLY A 212 15.48 -7.03 8.03
N ASP A 213 16.13 -6.88 9.17
CA ASP A 213 15.74 -7.52 10.41
C ASP A 213 14.72 -6.61 11.13
N PHE A 214 13.45 -6.86 10.81
CA PHE A 214 12.36 -5.99 11.25
C PHE A 214 12.22 -6.02 12.78
N ALA A 215 12.27 -4.84 13.38
CA ALA A 215 12.24 -4.68 14.84
C ALA A 215 10.93 -5.13 15.50
N HIS A 216 9.84 -5.08 14.74
CA HIS A 216 8.50 -5.55 15.15
C HIS A 216 7.75 -6.09 13.92
N ASN A 217 6.48 -6.48 14.07
CA ASN A 217 5.66 -6.83 12.92
C ASN A 217 5.55 -5.62 12.00
N PRO A 218 5.88 -5.75 10.69
CA PRO A 218 6.00 -4.61 9.79
C PRO A 218 4.67 -3.99 9.34
N GLU A 219 3.54 -4.53 9.76
CA GLU A 219 2.24 -3.90 9.49
C GLU A 219 2.02 -2.74 10.47
N PRO A 220 1.80 -1.48 9.99
CA PRO A 220 1.70 -0.29 10.85
C PRO A 220 0.34 -0.19 11.56
N LEU A 221 0.03 -1.15 12.42
CA LEU A 221 -1.15 -1.20 13.28
C LEU A 221 -0.77 -0.93 14.74
N GLU A 222 -1.66 -0.33 15.52
CA GLU A 222 -1.45 0.07 16.91
C GLU A 222 -0.76 -1.02 17.75
N LYS A 223 -1.24 -2.26 17.66
CA LYS A 223 -0.68 -3.41 18.39
C LYS A 223 0.80 -3.69 18.12
N ASN A 224 1.36 -3.16 17.04
CA ASN A 224 2.75 -3.35 16.63
C ASN A 224 3.63 -2.12 16.93
N LEU A 225 3.05 -0.98 17.35
CA LEU A 225 3.69 0.33 17.39
C LEU A 225 3.96 0.86 18.80
N HIS A 226 3.91 -0.01 19.81
CA HIS A 226 4.11 0.41 21.21
C HIS A 226 5.43 1.17 21.43
N GLY A 227 6.52 0.78 20.74
CA GLY A 227 7.82 1.45 20.87
C GLY A 227 7.80 2.94 20.55
N ILE A 228 7.25 3.30 19.39
CA ILE A 228 7.14 4.71 18.99
C ILE A 228 6.05 5.44 19.81
N MET A 229 4.93 4.79 20.12
CA MET A 229 3.87 5.38 20.95
C MET A 229 4.40 5.75 22.35
N ASP A 230 5.18 4.87 22.98
CA ASP A 230 5.78 5.14 24.26
C ASP A 230 6.88 6.20 24.19
N LYS A 231 7.61 6.26 23.09
CA LYS A 231 8.57 7.35 22.81
C LYS A 231 7.84 8.70 22.70
N MET A 232 6.73 8.77 21.98
CA MET A 232 5.93 9.99 21.85
C MET A 232 5.36 10.45 23.20
N LYS A 233 4.86 9.54 24.05
CA LYS A 233 4.37 9.85 25.41
C LYS A 233 5.42 10.52 26.31
N GLN A 234 6.71 10.29 26.06
CA GLN A 234 7.78 10.95 26.78
C GLN A 234 7.87 12.47 26.47
N GLY A 235 7.18 12.89 25.38
CA GLY A 235 7.12 14.29 24.95
C GLY A 235 8.31 14.74 24.11
N GLY A 236 8.20 15.96 23.63
CA GLY A 236 9.25 16.61 22.85
C GLY A 236 9.18 16.36 21.34
N PHE A 237 8.12 15.72 20.85
CA PHE A 237 7.83 15.54 19.43
C PHE A 237 6.42 16.06 19.11
N ASP A 238 6.27 16.64 17.91
CA ASP A 238 4.98 17.12 17.40
C ASP A 238 4.20 16.02 16.69
N LEU A 239 4.90 15.01 16.14
CA LEU A 239 4.30 13.95 15.35
C LEU A 239 5.19 12.70 15.33
N GLY A 240 4.57 11.54 15.51
CA GLY A 240 5.15 10.24 15.19
C GLY A 240 4.77 9.82 13.77
N ILE A 241 5.72 9.29 13.03
CA ILE A 241 5.57 8.84 11.63
C ILE A 241 5.99 7.39 11.54
N VAL A 242 5.17 6.53 10.99
CA VAL A 242 5.47 5.11 10.82
C VAL A 242 5.25 4.72 9.37
N VAL A 243 6.24 4.05 8.78
CA VAL A 243 6.14 3.50 7.43
C VAL A 243 6.38 1.98 7.44
N ASP A 244 5.81 1.29 6.47
CA ASP A 244 6.10 -0.12 6.25
C ASP A 244 7.40 -0.34 5.44
N PRO A 245 7.88 -1.58 5.26
CA PRO A 245 9.20 -1.84 4.67
C PRO A 245 9.48 -1.22 3.31
N ASP A 246 8.48 -1.02 2.48
CA ASP A 246 8.62 -0.44 1.13
C ASP A 246 7.98 0.96 0.99
N VAL A 247 7.56 1.55 2.13
CA VAL A 247 7.18 2.97 2.27
C VAL A 247 5.97 3.34 1.38
N ASP A 248 5.08 2.39 1.15
CA ASP A 248 3.81 2.63 0.46
C ASP A 248 2.65 2.82 1.45
N ARG A 249 2.85 2.50 2.76
CA ARG A 249 1.89 2.73 3.85
C ARG A 249 2.44 3.68 4.89
N LEU A 250 1.55 4.44 5.47
CA LEU A 250 1.85 5.52 6.41
C LEU A 250 0.85 5.53 7.55
N ALA A 251 1.33 5.53 8.78
CA ALA A 251 0.52 5.79 9.97
C ALA A 251 1.13 6.93 10.79
N PHE A 252 0.28 7.69 11.45
CA PHE A 252 0.70 8.77 12.34
C PHE A 252 0.39 8.46 13.80
N ILE A 253 1.28 8.94 14.68
CA ILE A 253 1.10 8.95 16.12
C ILE A 253 1.01 10.42 16.56
N CYS A 254 -0.01 10.75 17.33
CA CYS A 254 -0.20 12.10 17.84
C CYS A 254 0.90 12.48 18.85
N GLU A 255 1.03 13.75 19.12
CA GLU A 255 1.98 14.34 20.09
C GLU A 255 1.83 13.77 21.51
N ASP A 256 0.64 13.29 21.88
CA ASP A 256 0.34 12.67 23.17
C ASP A 256 0.61 11.15 23.21
N GLY A 257 1.10 10.59 22.11
CA GLY A 257 1.39 9.16 21.97
C GLY A 257 0.18 8.29 21.63
N THR A 258 -0.99 8.87 21.32
CA THR A 258 -2.14 8.13 20.83
C THR A 258 -2.06 7.91 19.32
N MET A 259 -2.68 6.84 18.81
CA MET A 259 -2.78 6.64 17.36
C MET A 259 -3.65 7.71 16.71
N PHE A 260 -3.15 8.31 15.61
CA PHE A 260 -4.01 9.09 14.71
C PHE A 260 -4.98 8.16 13.97
N GLY A 261 -4.55 6.92 13.74
CA GLY A 261 -5.26 5.85 13.06
C GLY A 261 -4.87 5.74 11.58
N GLU A 262 -4.52 4.53 11.14
CA GLU A 262 -4.06 4.27 9.76
C GLU A 262 -5.13 4.65 8.73
N GLU A 263 -6.40 4.41 9.04
CA GLU A 263 -7.55 4.79 8.20
C GLU A 263 -7.63 6.31 8.01
N TYR A 264 -7.28 7.08 9.04
CA TYR A 264 -7.37 8.54 9.06
C TYR A 264 -6.18 9.24 8.39
N THR A 265 -5.12 8.52 8.08
CA THR A 265 -4.03 9.04 7.24
C THR A 265 -4.59 9.56 5.91
N LEU A 266 -5.33 8.72 5.18
CA LEU A 266 -5.95 9.11 3.92
C LEU A 266 -7.01 10.20 4.13
N VAL A 267 -7.86 10.08 5.15
CA VAL A 267 -8.93 11.05 5.45
C VAL A 267 -8.37 12.45 5.64
N SER A 268 -7.32 12.59 6.45
CA SER A 268 -6.71 13.90 6.75
C SER A 268 -5.99 14.52 5.57
N VAL A 269 -5.27 13.71 4.78
CA VAL A 269 -4.61 14.19 3.57
C VAL A 269 -5.66 14.57 2.51
N ALA A 270 -6.75 13.80 2.40
CA ALA A 270 -7.85 14.12 1.50
C ALA A 270 -8.57 15.41 1.90
N ASP A 271 -8.83 15.64 3.19
CA ASP A 271 -9.40 16.91 3.67
C ASP A 271 -8.55 18.11 3.23
N TYR A 272 -7.22 17.99 3.40
CA TYR A 272 -6.29 19.03 2.97
C TYR A 272 -6.32 19.25 1.46
N VAL A 273 -6.23 18.19 0.67
CA VAL A 273 -6.29 18.29 -0.81
C VAL A 273 -7.60 18.88 -1.26
N LEU A 274 -8.73 18.39 -0.74
CA LEU A 274 -10.06 18.85 -1.12
C LEU A 274 -10.33 20.31 -0.73
N SER A 275 -9.72 20.81 0.32
CA SER A 275 -9.82 22.23 0.71
C SER A 275 -9.16 23.18 -0.30
N HIS A 276 -8.23 22.69 -1.11
CA HIS A 276 -7.52 23.46 -2.16
C HIS A 276 -7.99 23.09 -3.58
N THR A 277 -8.31 21.84 -3.78
CA THR A 277 -8.73 21.28 -5.08
C THR A 277 -9.98 20.42 -4.86
N PRO A 278 -11.17 21.04 -4.79
CA PRO A 278 -12.44 20.28 -4.68
C PRO A 278 -12.58 19.26 -5.81
N GLY A 279 -13.04 18.04 -5.48
CA GLY A 279 -13.16 16.98 -6.49
C GLY A 279 -13.63 15.66 -5.88
N ASN A 280 -13.55 14.61 -6.69
CA ASN A 280 -13.96 13.26 -6.29
C ASN A 280 -12.85 12.55 -5.53
N THR A 281 -13.23 11.58 -4.70
CA THR A 281 -12.29 10.69 -4.01
C THR A 281 -12.65 9.23 -4.23
N VAL A 282 -11.64 8.36 -4.07
CA VAL A 282 -11.81 6.90 -4.16
C VAL A 282 -11.06 6.23 -3.01
N SER A 283 -11.69 5.25 -2.36
CA SER A 283 -10.96 4.26 -1.55
C SER A 283 -11.53 2.86 -1.79
N ASN A 284 -10.88 1.84 -1.23
CA ASN A 284 -11.42 0.50 -1.33
C ASN A 284 -12.63 0.28 -0.39
N LEU A 285 -13.42 -0.75 -0.65
CA LEU A 285 -14.63 -1.08 0.11
C LEU A 285 -14.41 -1.30 1.60
N SER A 286 -13.22 -1.73 2.02
CA SER A 286 -12.89 -2.00 3.42
C SER A 286 -12.37 -0.79 4.19
N SER A 287 -12.28 0.38 3.55
CA SER A 287 -11.81 1.63 4.17
C SER A 287 -12.93 2.33 4.94
N THR A 288 -12.53 3.19 5.89
CA THR A 288 -13.48 3.97 6.69
C THR A 288 -14.39 4.86 5.85
N ARG A 289 -15.65 4.97 6.29
CA ARG A 289 -16.61 5.92 5.69
C ARG A 289 -16.27 7.39 5.94
N ALA A 290 -15.35 7.68 6.86
CA ALA A 290 -14.93 9.05 7.14
C ALA A 290 -14.44 9.77 5.87
N LEU A 291 -13.79 9.08 4.93
CA LEU A 291 -13.40 9.68 3.65
C LEU A 291 -14.63 10.12 2.82
N ARG A 292 -15.69 9.30 2.77
CA ARG A 292 -16.95 9.65 2.11
C ARG A 292 -17.56 10.92 2.71
N ASP A 293 -17.56 10.99 4.03
CA ASP A 293 -18.17 12.10 4.75
C ASP A 293 -17.39 13.41 4.53
N VAL A 294 -16.05 13.35 4.60
CA VAL A 294 -15.16 14.49 4.28
C VAL A 294 -15.32 14.91 2.82
N THR A 295 -15.36 13.96 1.89
CA THR A 295 -15.56 14.27 0.46
C THR A 295 -16.88 15.02 0.23
N LYS A 296 -17.95 14.58 0.87
CA LYS A 296 -19.27 15.23 0.80
C LYS A 296 -19.25 16.64 1.40
N GLN A 297 -18.53 16.86 2.51
CA GLN A 297 -18.38 18.17 3.12
C GLN A 297 -17.72 19.18 2.16
N HIS A 298 -16.78 18.71 1.32
CA HIS A 298 -16.14 19.52 0.28
C HIS A 298 -16.90 19.55 -1.05
N GLY A 299 -18.13 19.00 -1.10
CA GLY A 299 -18.99 19.03 -2.31
C GLY A 299 -18.60 18.03 -3.40
N GLY A 300 -17.67 17.12 -3.15
CA GLY A 300 -17.23 16.06 -4.07
C GLY A 300 -18.08 14.79 -3.97
N GLN A 301 -17.78 13.83 -4.85
CA GLN A 301 -18.38 12.50 -4.85
C GLN A 301 -17.35 11.45 -4.43
N TYR A 302 -17.72 10.61 -3.48
CA TYR A 302 -16.94 9.45 -3.08
C TYR A 302 -17.36 8.22 -3.88
N THR A 303 -16.39 7.44 -4.34
CA THR A 303 -16.65 6.16 -4.99
C THR A 303 -15.80 5.06 -4.33
N ALA A 304 -16.41 3.92 -4.03
CA ALA A 304 -15.70 2.75 -3.52
C ALA A 304 -15.20 1.88 -4.68
N ALA A 305 -13.99 1.33 -4.54
CA ALA A 305 -13.40 0.33 -5.43
C ALA A 305 -13.29 -1.03 -4.74
N ALA A 306 -13.10 -2.10 -5.52
CA ALA A 306 -12.65 -3.37 -4.98
C ALA A 306 -11.32 -3.20 -4.23
N VAL A 307 -11.03 -4.10 -3.28
CA VAL A 307 -9.79 -4.04 -2.49
C VAL A 307 -8.58 -4.32 -3.38
N GLY A 308 -7.54 -3.54 -3.19
CA GLY A 308 -6.27 -3.60 -3.92
C GLY A 308 -5.99 -2.34 -4.72
N GLU A 309 -4.75 -1.90 -4.68
CA GLU A 309 -4.29 -0.64 -5.25
C GLU A 309 -4.70 -0.45 -6.71
N VAL A 310 -4.51 -1.48 -7.54
CA VAL A 310 -4.86 -1.45 -8.98
C VAL A 310 -6.35 -1.12 -9.19
N ASN A 311 -7.23 -1.66 -8.35
CA ASN A 311 -8.66 -1.40 -8.45
C ASN A 311 -8.98 0.04 -8.05
N VAL A 312 -8.29 0.55 -7.02
CA VAL A 312 -8.43 1.93 -6.56
C VAL A 312 -7.94 2.90 -7.63
N THR A 313 -6.74 2.72 -8.18
CA THR A 313 -6.16 3.60 -9.21
C THR A 313 -6.97 3.59 -10.50
N THR A 314 -7.45 2.41 -10.93
CA THR A 314 -8.35 2.29 -12.08
C THR A 314 -9.63 3.11 -11.85
N LYS A 315 -10.26 2.95 -10.68
CA LYS A 315 -11.49 3.71 -10.35
C LYS A 315 -11.23 5.21 -10.21
N MET A 316 -10.08 5.61 -9.67
CA MET A 316 -9.67 7.02 -9.60
C MET A 316 -9.60 7.66 -10.98
N LYS A 317 -9.00 6.96 -11.96
CA LYS A 317 -8.94 7.44 -13.36
C LYS A 317 -10.32 7.54 -14.00
N GLU A 318 -11.19 6.54 -13.77
CA GLU A 318 -12.56 6.52 -14.31
C GLU A 318 -13.40 7.70 -13.82
N VAL A 319 -13.30 8.09 -12.55
CA VAL A 319 -14.13 9.14 -11.96
C VAL A 319 -13.42 10.49 -11.84
N GLY A 320 -12.18 10.60 -12.34
CA GLY A 320 -11.37 11.81 -12.22
C GLY A 320 -11.11 12.22 -10.78
N ALA A 321 -10.81 11.25 -9.90
CA ALA A 321 -10.57 11.53 -8.49
C ALA A 321 -9.29 12.34 -8.29
N VAL A 322 -9.35 13.37 -7.45
CA VAL A 322 -8.21 14.25 -7.14
C VAL A 322 -7.31 13.68 -6.05
N ILE A 323 -7.83 12.76 -5.25
CA ILE A 323 -7.10 11.99 -4.24
C ILE A 323 -7.82 10.68 -3.98
N GLY A 324 -7.08 9.65 -3.59
CA GLY A 324 -7.63 8.36 -3.19
C GLY A 324 -6.61 7.55 -2.41
N GLY A 325 -6.93 6.28 -2.17
CA GLY A 325 -6.04 5.38 -1.48
C GLY A 325 -6.74 4.22 -0.80
N GLU A 326 -6.09 3.67 0.22
CA GLU A 326 -6.61 2.55 0.99
C GLU A 326 -6.54 2.86 2.49
N GLY A 327 -7.47 2.32 3.27
CA GLY A 327 -7.54 2.49 4.72
C GLY A 327 -6.37 1.86 5.52
N ASN A 328 -5.41 1.28 4.84
CA ASN A 328 -4.17 0.76 5.43
C ASN A 328 -3.04 1.81 5.51
N GLY A 329 -3.36 3.09 5.39
CA GLY A 329 -2.41 4.19 5.37
C GLY A 329 -1.84 4.53 3.97
N GLY A 330 -2.37 3.92 2.92
CA GLY A 330 -1.94 4.17 1.54
C GLY A 330 -2.59 5.42 0.95
N VAL A 331 -1.82 6.44 0.63
CA VAL A 331 -2.26 7.68 -0.02
C VAL A 331 -1.85 7.67 -1.47
N ILE A 332 -2.80 7.90 -2.38
CA ILE A 332 -2.58 8.02 -3.83
C ILE A 332 -2.95 9.43 -4.26
N TYR A 333 -1.98 10.21 -4.71
CA TYR A 333 -2.17 11.58 -5.18
C TYR A 333 -1.78 11.71 -6.65
N PRO A 334 -2.77 11.81 -7.57
CA PRO A 334 -2.54 11.77 -9.02
C PRO A 334 -1.61 12.84 -9.58
N GLU A 335 -1.47 14.01 -8.91
CA GLU A 335 -0.49 15.02 -9.32
C GLU A 335 0.96 14.51 -9.18
N SER A 336 1.22 13.52 -8.31
CA SER A 336 2.49 12.80 -8.23
C SER A 336 2.48 11.62 -9.20
N HIS A 337 1.74 10.58 -8.83
CA HIS A 337 1.55 9.35 -9.62
C HIS A 337 0.34 8.55 -9.13
N TYR A 338 -0.02 7.48 -9.87
CA TYR A 338 -1.07 6.54 -9.49
C TYR A 338 -0.50 5.34 -8.74
N GLY A 339 0.10 5.60 -7.57
CA GLY A 339 0.62 4.61 -6.63
C GLY A 339 0.53 5.15 -5.21
N ARG A 340 0.52 4.26 -4.21
CA ARG A 340 0.52 4.66 -2.80
C ARG A 340 1.89 5.19 -2.44
N ASP A 341 1.94 6.36 -1.80
CA ASP A 341 3.17 7.09 -1.53
C ASP A 341 3.17 7.74 -0.15
N ALA A 342 3.97 7.19 0.76
CA ALA A 342 4.09 7.72 2.11
C ALA A 342 4.83 9.07 2.14
N LEU A 343 5.76 9.35 1.21
CA LEU A 343 6.45 10.64 1.16
C LEU A 343 5.49 11.78 0.83
N VAL A 344 4.63 11.54 -0.15
CA VAL A 344 3.54 12.47 -0.52
C VAL A 344 2.60 12.66 0.68
N GLY A 345 2.18 11.56 1.33
CA GLY A 345 1.33 11.62 2.52
C GLY A 345 1.93 12.43 3.64
N ILE A 346 3.22 12.23 3.97
CA ILE A 346 3.96 12.98 4.99
C ILE A 346 4.01 14.46 4.65
N ALA A 347 4.40 14.82 3.43
CA ALA A 347 4.58 16.21 3.03
C ALA A 347 3.26 16.99 3.03
N LEU A 348 2.17 16.39 2.54
CA LEU A 348 0.84 16.98 2.54
C LEU A 348 0.26 17.08 3.96
N PHE A 349 0.46 16.07 4.82
CA PHE A 349 0.01 16.10 6.20
C PHE A 349 0.72 17.19 7.02
N LEU A 350 2.05 17.30 6.90
CA LEU A 350 2.81 18.37 7.55
C LEU A 350 2.41 19.75 7.03
N SER A 351 2.13 19.90 5.74
CA SER A 351 1.60 21.14 5.17
C SER A 351 0.25 21.51 5.79
N SER A 352 -0.65 20.52 5.93
CA SER A 352 -1.95 20.70 6.60
C SER A 352 -1.82 21.17 8.04
N LEU A 353 -1.00 20.50 8.85
CA LEU A 353 -0.76 20.89 10.24
C LEU A 353 -0.14 22.29 10.35
N ALA A 354 0.80 22.62 9.46
CA ALA A 354 1.46 23.92 9.46
C ALA A 354 0.48 25.05 9.15
N GLN A 355 -0.37 24.88 8.13
CA GLN A 355 -1.34 25.90 7.73
C GLN A 355 -2.48 26.04 8.74
N LYS A 356 -2.98 24.93 9.29
CA LYS A 356 -4.05 24.96 10.31
C LYS A 356 -3.56 25.43 11.67
N GLY A 357 -2.25 25.35 11.95
CA GLY A 357 -1.65 25.76 13.21
C GLY A 357 -2.06 24.92 14.41
N CYS A 358 -2.55 23.69 14.19
CA CYS A 358 -3.03 22.75 15.21
C CYS A 358 -2.06 21.58 15.45
N THR A 359 -2.29 20.80 16.49
CA THR A 359 -1.59 19.55 16.74
C THR A 359 -2.26 18.39 15.98
N ALA A 360 -1.60 17.23 15.93
CA ALA A 360 -2.15 16.04 15.26
C ALA A 360 -3.43 15.56 15.98
N SER A 361 -3.45 15.52 17.31
CA SER A 361 -4.62 15.11 18.07
C SER A 361 -5.80 16.11 17.93
N GLU A 362 -5.51 17.41 17.82
CA GLU A 362 -6.53 18.41 17.53
C GLU A 362 -7.13 18.21 16.13
N LEU A 363 -6.28 17.99 15.12
CA LEU A 363 -6.74 17.67 13.76
C LEU A 363 -7.59 16.40 13.74
N ARG A 364 -7.15 15.32 14.41
CA ARG A 364 -7.90 14.05 14.47
C ARG A 364 -9.32 14.23 14.99
N ARG A 365 -9.50 15.06 16.01
CA ARG A 365 -10.80 15.35 16.61
C ARG A 365 -11.77 16.12 15.70
N THR A 366 -11.30 16.69 14.60
CA THR A 366 -12.18 17.39 13.64
C THR A 366 -12.91 16.44 12.70
N PHE A 367 -12.44 15.19 12.57
CA PHE A 367 -13.04 14.19 11.70
C PHE A 367 -14.12 13.37 12.44
N PRO A 368 -15.13 12.84 11.70
CA PRO A 368 -16.04 11.86 12.28
C PRO A 368 -15.28 10.67 12.87
N ASP A 369 -15.65 10.24 14.06
CA ASP A 369 -14.96 9.14 14.74
C ASP A 369 -15.69 7.82 14.48
N TYR A 370 -15.02 6.96 13.71
CA TYR A 370 -15.47 5.60 13.41
C TYR A 370 -14.39 4.61 13.83
N GLN A 371 -14.84 3.41 14.24
CA GLN A 371 -13.98 2.31 14.66
C GLN A 371 -14.24 1.09 13.78
N ILE A 372 -13.18 0.44 13.32
CA ILE A 372 -13.27 -0.76 12.47
C ILE A 372 -12.81 -1.98 13.25
N ALA A 373 -13.73 -2.94 13.41
CA ALA A 373 -13.42 -4.27 13.90
C ALA A 373 -13.01 -5.17 12.71
N LYS A 374 -11.91 -5.93 12.89
CA LYS A 374 -11.33 -6.82 11.87
C LYS A 374 -11.42 -8.26 12.36
N ASN A 375 -12.47 -8.94 11.94
CA ASN A 375 -12.80 -10.33 12.26
C ASN A 375 -12.52 -11.26 11.07
N ARG A 376 -12.56 -12.58 11.29
CA ARG A 376 -12.42 -13.59 10.24
C ARG A 376 -13.24 -14.83 10.56
N ILE A 377 -13.61 -15.56 9.52
CA ILE A 377 -14.18 -16.90 9.57
C ILE A 377 -13.18 -17.84 8.93
N ASP A 378 -12.71 -18.86 9.69
CA ASP A 378 -11.86 -19.90 9.15
C ASP A 378 -12.71 -20.88 8.33
N LEU A 379 -12.23 -21.26 7.15
CA LEU A 379 -12.95 -22.11 6.19
C LEU A 379 -12.53 -23.55 6.29
N THR A 380 -13.48 -24.45 6.08
CA THR A 380 -13.21 -25.88 5.80
C THR A 380 -13.14 -26.11 4.29
N PRO A 381 -12.51 -27.21 3.83
CA PRO A 381 -12.45 -27.53 2.40
C PRO A 381 -13.83 -27.68 1.73
N GLU A 382 -14.85 -28.00 2.50
CA GLU A 382 -16.23 -28.19 2.05
C GLU A 382 -17.03 -26.90 1.95
N THR A 383 -16.50 -25.78 2.47
CA THR A 383 -17.22 -24.51 2.53
C THR A 383 -17.30 -23.84 1.15
N ASP A 384 -18.49 -23.76 0.58
CA ASP A 384 -18.76 -22.97 -0.64
C ASP A 384 -18.95 -21.49 -0.29
N VAL A 385 -17.84 -20.74 -0.31
CA VAL A 385 -17.80 -19.31 0.03
C VAL A 385 -18.66 -18.49 -0.92
N ASP A 386 -18.64 -18.80 -2.21
CA ASP A 386 -19.35 -18.02 -3.21
C ASP A 386 -20.87 -18.17 -3.03
N ALA A 387 -21.34 -19.39 -2.75
CA ALA A 387 -22.75 -19.62 -2.41
C ALA A 387 -23.18 -18.90 -1.11
N ILE A 388 -22.32 -18.85 -0.10
CA ILE A 388 -22.58 -18.12 1.15
C ILE A 388 -22.73 -16.63 0.87
N LEU A 389 -21.80 -16.03 0.13
CA LEU A 389 -21.82 -14.59 -0.19
C LEU A 389 -23.09 -14.23 -0.99
N VAL A 390 -23.49 -15.07 -1.95
CA VAL A 390 -24.76 -14.88 -2.68
C VAL A 390 -25.95 -14.87 -1.75
N LYS A 391 -26.06 -15.84 -0.83
CA LYS A 391 -27.17 -15.88 0.16
C LYS A 391 -27.20 -14.66 1.08
N VAL A 392 -26.03 -14.21 1.56
CA VAL A 392 -25.91 -12.99 2.37
C VAL A 392 -26.38 -11.78 1.57
N LYS A 393 -25.94 -11.63 0.32
CA LYS A 393 -26.40 -10.55 -0.58
C LYS A 393 -27.93 -10.56 -0.72
N GLU A 394 -28.54 -11.71 -1.03
CA GLU A 394 -29.99 -11.85 -1.22
C GLU A 394 -30.78 -11.53 0.05
N MET A 395 -30.26 -11.89 1.22
CA MET A 395 -30.89 -11.58 2.51
C MET A 395 -30.99 -10.08 2.73
N PHE A 396 -29.88 -9.35 2.56
CA PHE A 396 -29.82 -7.91 2.83
C PHE A 396 -30.31 -7.04 1.66
N ALA A 397 -30.42 -7.57 0.44
CA ALA A 397 -31.03 -6.84 -0.69
C ALA A 397 -32.52 -6.53 -0.46
N LYS A 398 -33.16 -7.22 0.49
CA LYS A 398 -34.58 -6.99 0.89
C LYS A 398 -34.70 -5.98 2.04
N ASP A 399 -33.63 -5.61 2.69
CA ASP A 399 -33.61 -4.65 3.79
C ASP A 399 -33.54 -3.22 3.22
N ILE A 400 -34.62 -2.48 3.36
CA ILE A 400 -34.71 -1.10 2.87
C ILE A 400 -33.79 -0.12 3.59
N SER A 401 -33.25 -0.49 4.74
CA SER A 401 -32.29 0.30 5.52
C SER A 401 -30.83 0.08 5.08
N ALA A 402 -30.58 -0.94 4.25
CA ALA A 402 -29.27 -1.34 3.83
C ALA A 402 -29.03 -1.10 2.33
N THR A 403 -27.80 -0.71 1.99
CA THR A 403 -27.32 -0.72 0.61
C THR A 403 -26.29 -1.83 0.47
N VAL A 404 -26.46 -2.72 -0.50
CA VAL A 404 -25.54 -3.84 -0.75
C VAL A 404 -24.65 -3.53 -1.94
N ASN A 405 -23.33 -3.72 -1.75
CA ASN A 405 -22.32 -3.60 -2.80
C ASN A 405 -21.55 -4.92 -2.90
N ASP A 406 -21.50 -5.51 -4.08
CA ASP A 406 -20.93 -6.84 -4.34
C ASP A 406 -19.76 -6.83 -5.35
N ILE A 407 -19.11 -5.69 -5.53
CA ILE A 407 -17.95 -5.60 -6.45
C ILE A 407 -16.71 -6.37 -5.96
N ASP A 408 -16.63 -6.66 -4.64
CA ASP A 408 -15.58 -7.50 -4.04
C ASP A 408 -16.11 -8.14 -2.76
N GLY A 409 -16.64 -9.36 -2.86
CA GLY A 409 -17.39 -9.98 -1.77
C GLY A 409 -18.76 -9.35 -1.59
N VAL A 410 -19.17 -9.08 -0.34
CA VAL A 410 -20.46 -8.44 -0.03
C VAL A 410 -20.26 -7.40 1.07
N LYS A 411 -20.45 -6.14 0.74
CA LYS A 411 -20.52 -5.04 1.71
C LYS A 411 -21.98 -4.64 1.90
N ILE A 412 -22.40 -4.56 3.17
CA ILE A 412 -23.71 -4.09 3.59
C ILE A 412 -23.52 -2.76 4.31
N ASP A 413 -24.00 -1.67 3.73
CA ASP A 413 -23.84 -0.30 4.21
C ASP A 413 -25.17 0.18 4.77
N PHE A 414 -25.23 0.43 6.09
CA PHE A 414 -26.34 1.03 6.81
C PHE A 414 -26.10 2.54 6.98
N PRO A 415 -27.08 3.33 7.39
CA PRO A 415 -26.92 4.78 7.56
C PRO A 415 -25.78 5.20 8.48
N ASP A 416 -25.49 4.43 9.53
CA ASP A 416 -24.54 4.74 10.61
C ASP A 416 -23.37 3.75 10.75
N ARG A 417 -23.38 2.62 10.02
CA ARG A 417 -22.39 1.52 10.14
C ARG A 417 -22.33 0.70 8.86
N TRP A 418 -21.31 -0.14 8.71
CA TRP A 418 -21.24 -1.10 7.61
C TRP A 418 -20.55 -2.39 8.04
N VAL A 419 -20.78 -3.47 7.29
CA VAL A 419 -20.02 -4.72 7.39
C VAL A 419 -19.67 -5.23 6.00
N HIS A 420 -18.46 -5.76 5.85
CA HIS A 420 -17.92 -6.27 4.59
C HIS A 420 -17.36 -7.68 4.77
N LEU A 421 -17.93 -8.64 4.04
CA LEU A 421 -17.49 -10.02 3.97
C LEU A 421 -16.75 -10.25 2.67
N ARG A 422 -15.50 -10.70 2.74
CA ARG A 422 -14.67 -10.92 1.56
C ARG A 422 -13.80 -12.16 1.71
N LYS A 423 -13.78 -12.99 0.66
CA LYS A 423 -12.85 -14.13 0.55
C LYS A 423 -11.40 -13.61 0.57
N SER A 424 -10.55 -14.24 1.36
CA SER A 424 -9.11 -13.95 1.32
C SER A 424 -8.49 -14.60 0.09
N ASN A 425 -7.62 -13.84 -0.62
CA ASN A 425 -6.87 -14.37 -1.75
C ASN A 425 -5.61 -15.16 -1.32
N THR A 426 -5.28 -15.15 -0.04
CA THR A 426 -4.01 -15.68 0.47
C THR A 426 -4.18 -16.75 1.56
N GLU A 427 -5.36 -16.83 2.17
CA GLU A 427 -5.66 -17.70 3.30
C GLU A 427 -7.05 -18.31 3.12
N PRO A 428 -7.32 -19.53 3.64
CA PRO A 428 -8.64 -20.15 3.60
C PRO A 428 -9.58 -19.52 4.64
N ILE A 429 -9.89 -18.23 4.49
CA ILE A 429 -10.75 -17.47 5.41
C ILE A 429 -11.69 -16.53 4.64
N ILE A 430 -12.81 -16.17 5.28
CA ILE A 430 -13.58 -14.97 4.95
C ILE A 430 -13.15 -13.88 5.93
N ARG A 431 -12.70 -12.74 5.42
CA ARG A 431 -12.48 -11.53 6.21
C ARG A 431 -13.83 -10.87 6.46
N VAL A 432 -14.07 -10.51 7.73
CA VAL A 432 -15.30 -9.83 8.15
C VAL A 432 -14.89 -8.53 8.83
N TYR A 433 -14.95 -7.44 8.09
CA TYR A 433 -14.65 -6.11 8.61
C TYR A 433 -15.95 -5.37 8.82
N SER A 434 -16.05 -4.65 9.92
CA SER A 434 -17.26 -3.89 10.30
C SER A 434 -16.87 -2.57 10.92
N GLU A 435 -17.63 -1.53 10.62
CA GLU A 435 -17.40 -0.17 11.14
C GLU A 435 -18.65 0.37 11.80
N ALA A 436 -18.46 1.02 12.94
CA ALA A 436 -19.50 1.75 13.66
C ALA A 436 -18.88 2.91 14.47
N SER A 437 -19.70 3.65 15.22
CA SER A 437 -19.24 4.76 16.06
C SER A 437 -18.40 4.34 17.27
N THR A 438 -18.43 3.07 17.67
CA THR A 438 -17.59 2.50 18.72
C THR A 438 -17.08 1.12 18.31
N MET A 439 -15.95 0.70 18.89
CA MET A 439 -15.37 -0.63 18.64
C MET A 439 -16.34 -1.76 19.05
N GLU A 440 -17.07 -1.59 20.16
CA GLU A 440 -18.06 -2.56 20.62
C GLU A 440 -19.17 -2.77 19.59
N LEU A 441 -19.78 -1.68 19.09
CA LEU A 441 -20.82 -1.75 18.06
C LEU A 441 -20.30 -2.32 16.73
N ALA A 442 -19.07 -2.01 16.38
CA ALA A 442 -18.45 -2.55 15.19
C ALA A 442 -18.23 -4.06 15.32
N ASP A 443 -17.67 -4.51 16.44
CA ASP A 443 -17.39 -5.93 16.68
C ASP A 443 -18.69 -6.76 16.81
N ASP A 444 -19.70 -6.22 17.47
CA ASP A 444 -21.02 -6.86 17.56
C ASP A 444 -21.67 -7.05 16.19
N LEU A 445 -21.61 -6.03 15.32
CA LEU A 445 -22.10 -6.14 13.95
C LEU A 445 -21.35 -7.23 13.17
N GLY A 446 -20.01 -7.27 13.28
CA GLY A 446 -19.18 -8.30 12.66
C GLY A 446 -19.56 -9.70 13.14
N LYS A 447 -19.70 -9.90 14.45
CA LYS A 447 -20.10 -11.19 15.06
C LYS A 447 -21.50 -11.64 14.65
N GLN A 448 -22.46 -10.72 14.55
CA GLN A 448 -23.80 -11.02 14.04
C GLN A 448 -23.74 -11.61 12.63
N LEU A 449 -22.96 -10.99 11.74
CA LEU A 449 -22.80 -11.52 10.37
C LEU A 449 -22.03 -12.83 10.32
N MET A 450 -21.02 -13.00 11.19
CA MET A 450 -20.34 -14.29 11.33
C MET A 450 -21.30 -15.40 11.73
N GLN A 451 -22.21 -15.14 12.68
CA GLN A 451 -23.24 -16.10 13.08
C GLN A 451 -24.16 -16.46 11.92
N VAL A 452 -24.62 -15.48 11.15
CA VAL A 452 -25.43 -15.74 9.92
C VAL A 452 -24.68 -16.65 8.95
N VAL A 453 -23.36 -16.48 8.77
CA VAL A 453 -22.55 -17.35 7.92
C VAL A 453 -22.43 -18.76 8.50
N TYR A 454 -22.21 -18.89 9.81
CA TYR A 454 -22.16 -20.21 10.47
C TYR A 454 -23.48 -20.98 10.38
N ASP A 455 -24.61 -20.27 10.48
CA ASP A 455 -25.94 -20.90 10.35
C ASP A 455 -26.24 -21.34 8.90
N MET A 456 -25.45 -20.93 7.92
CA MET A 456 -25.57 -21.31 6.50
C MET A 456 -24.62 -22.45 6.08
N GLN A 457 -23.63 -22.77 6.90
CA GLN A 457 -22.70 -23.88 6.69
C GLN A 457 -23.31 -25.21 7.12
#